data_f03749d2b25b24118b7b6035695facc7
#
_entry.id   f03749d2b25b24118b7b6035695facc7
#
_cell.length_a   1.000
_cell.length_b   1.000
_cell.length_c   1.000
_cell.angle_alpha   90.00
_cell.angle_beta   90.00
_cell.angle_gamma   90.00
#
_symmetry.space_group_name_H-M   'P 1'
#
loop_
_entity.id
_entity.type
_entity.pdbx_description
1 polymer ?
#
loop_
_entity_poly.entity_id
_entity_poly.type
_entity_poly.pdbx_seq_one_letter_code
_entity_poly.pdbx_strand_id
1 'polypeptide(L)'
;VEYVIKTPEKEVWLQLVPGTIVSKFYTLLVVEKNNQLIATNINKENLLLRDLEKGSVSIVNLEFELDNAVLLTQSKDELLSIVGVFQAHPDWKLKIEVNNAPVGKPDYTLSLTEKRAVAIKEELSSLGVKPSLLSVIGRGDSKPLVSNDTEKERKTNTRVEISKL
;
A
#
# COMPACT_ATOMS: atom_id res chain seq x y z
N VAL A 1 -4.99 -22.31 14.96
CA VAL A 1 -6.26 -22.55 15.66
C VAL A 1 -7.37 -22.26 14.69
N GLU A 2 -8.29 -23.22 14.52
CA GLU A 2 -9.43 -23.07 13.63
C GLU A 2 -10.68 -22.73 14.45
N TYR A 3 -11.46 -21.80 13.96
CA TYR A 3 -12.77 -21.43 14.50
C TYR A 3 -13.82 -21.57 13.41
N VAL A 4 -14.99 -22.05 13.74
CA VAL A 4 -16.12 -22.12 12.82
C VAL A 4 -17.25 -21.26 13.36
N ILE A 5 -17.67 -20.28 12.58
CA ILE A 5 -18.88 -19.49 12.87
C ILE A 5 -19.99 -20.01 11.98
N LYS A 6 -21.04 -20.56 12.60
CA LYS A 6 -22.23 -21.05 11.88
C LYS A 6 -23.36 -20.03 12.01
N THR A 7 -23.87 -19.59 10.87
CA THR A 7 -25.14 -18.85 10.80
C THR A 7 -26.18 -19.69 10.06
N PRO A 8 -27.48 -19.39 10.14
CA PRO A 8 -28.50 -20.15 9.40
C PRO A 8 -28.28 -20.14 7.89
N GLU A 9 -27.56 -19.17 7.36
CA GLU A 9 -27.36 -18.95 5.93
C GLU A 9 -25.98 -19.39 5.43
N LYS A 10 -24.96 -19.47 6.31
CA LYS A 10 -23.59 -19.82 5.91
C LYS A 10 -22.71 -20.32 7.06
N GLU A 11 -21.74 -21.16 6.71
CA GLU A 11 -20.62 -21.52 7.57
C GLU A 11 -19.39 -20.71 7.17
N VAL A 12 -18.78 -20.02 8.13
CA VAL A 12 -17.54 -19.28 7.94
C VAL A 12 -16.43 -19.97 8.73
N TRP A 13 -15.39 -20.40 8.04
CA TRP A 13 -14.22 -21.03 8.65
C TRP A 13 -13.14 -19.98 8.86
N LEU A 14 -12.67 -19.86 10.10
CA LEU A 14 -11.60 -18.93 10.48
C LEU A 14 -10.37 -19.74 10.87
N GLN A 15 -9.29 -19.61 10.12
CA GLN A 15 -8.01 -20.18 10.48
C GLN A 15 -7.04 -19.09 10.93
N LEU A 16 -6.63 -19.14 12.20
CA LEU A 16 -5.57 -18.28 12.71
C LEU A 16 -4.22 -18.94 12.45
N VAL A 17 -3.46 -18.42 11.51
CA VAL A 17 -2.09 -18.86 11.24
C VAL A 17 -1.14 -17.95 12.05
N PRO A 18 -0.36 -18.47 13.01
CA PRO A 18 0.64 -17.70 13.72
C PRO A 18 1.71 -17.23 12.73
N GLY A 19 1.88 -15.92 12.60
CA GLY A 19 3.01 -15.36 11.86
C GLY A 19 4.32 -15.62 12.58
N THR A 20 5.39 -15.84 11.84
CA THR A 20 6.74 -16.06 12.37
C THR A 20 7.20 -14.81 13.13
N ILE A 21 7.32 -14.94 14.40
CA ILE A 21 8.08 -14.21 15.43
C ILE A 21 8.69 -12.85 15.06
N VAL A 22 7.93 -11.78 14.90
CA VAL A 22 8.35 -10.42 15.27
C VAL A 22 7.15 -9.45 15.40
N SER A 23 5.95 -9.85 15.10
CA SER A 23 4.80 -8.98 15.30
C SER A 23 3.62 -9.74 15.93
N LYS A 24 2.94 -9.10 16.87
CA LYS A 24 1.72 -9.59 17.52
C LYS A 24 0.51 -9.57 16.54
N PHE A 25 0.71 -9.97 15.29
CA PHE A 25 -0.32 -9.92 14.28
C PHE A 25 -0.72 -11.33 13.86
N TYR A 26 -2.01 -11.54 13.71
CA TYR A 26 -2.61 -12.77 13.21
C TYR A 26 -3.18 -12.50 11.81
N THR A 27 -2.91 -13.39 10.88
CA THR A 27 -3.60 -13.37 9.59
C THR A 27 -4.91 -14.13 9.75
N LEU A 28 -6.04 -13.47 9.51
CA LEU A 28 -7.35 -14.07 9.52
C LEU A 28 -7.67 -14.55 8.10
N LEU A 29 -7.72 -15.85 7.90
CA LEU A 29 -8.17 -16.47 6.65
C LEU A 29 -9.67 -16.75 6.78
N VAL A 30 -10.51 -16.04 6.04
CA VAL A 30 -11.94 -16.32 5.94
C VAL A 30 -12.18 -17.15 4.68
N VAL A 31 -12.59 -18.39 4.83
CA VAL A 31 -12.95 -19.27 3.71
C VAL A 31 -14.47 -19.33 3.62
N GLU A 32 -15.06 -18.68 2.65
CA GLU A 32 -16.45 -18.90 2.28
C GLU A 32 -16.59 -20.16 1.42
N LYS A 33 -17.68 -20.92 1.61
CA LYS A 33 -17.93 -22.23 0.99
C LYS A 33 -18.06 -22.21 -0.55
N ASN A 34 -17.92 -21.07 -1.19
CA ASN A 34 -18.01 -20.88 -2.65
C ASN A 34 -16.65 -20.64 -3.33
N ASN A 35 -15.59 -21.29 -2.91
CA ASN A 35 -14.30 -21.42 -3.61
C ASN A 35 -13.58 -20.11 -4.00
N GLN A 36 -13.81 -19.00 -3.34
CA GLN A 36 -12.94 -17.84 -3.44
C GLN A 36 -12.24 -17.58 -2.11
N LEU A 37 -10.93 -17.83 -2.09
CA LEU A 37 -10.04 -17.38 -1.03
C LEU A 37 -9.95 -15.86 -1.08
N ILE A 38 -10.73 -15.17 -0.26
CA ILE A 38 -10.50 -13.76 0.02
C ILE A 38 -9.55 -13.73 1.24
N ALA A 39 -8.25 -13.80 0.98
CA ALA A 39 -7.26 -13.47 1.99
C ALA A 39 -7.27 -11.96 2.19
N THR A 40 -8.19 -11.47 3.02
CA THR A 40 -8.17 -10.08 3.45
C THR A 40 -7.04 -9.93 4.46
N ASN A 41 -6.02 -9.18 4.10
CA ASN A 41 -4.95 -8.76 5.00
C ASN A 41 -5.50 -7.64 5.90
N ILE A 42 -6.48 -8.01 6.75
CA ILE A 42 -7.30 -7.11 7.58
C ILE A 42 -6.44 -6.15 8.43
N ASN A 43 -5.20 -6.55 8.75
CA ASN A 43 -4.32 -5.75 9.60
C ASN A 43 -3.67 -4.56 8.87
N LYS A 44 -3.28 -4.70 7.61
CA LYS A 44 -2.66 -3.60 6.83
C LYS A 44 -3.69 -2.56 6.40
N GLU A 45 -4.85 -3.00 5.92
CA GLU A 45 -5.98 -2.12 5.60
C GLU A 45 -6.39 -1.27 6.79
N ASN A 46 -6.54 -1.88 7.96
CA ASN A 46 -6.95 -1.20 9.16
C ASN A 46 -5.91 -0.18 9.67
N LEU A 47 -4.61 -0.43 9.48
CA LEU A 47 -3.55 0.51 9.88
C LEU A 47 -3.53 1.73 8.98
N LEU A 48 -3.53 1.53 7.66
CA LEU A 48 -3.57 2.62 6.68
C LEU A 48 -4.83 3.48 6.86
N LEU A 49 -6.00 2.84 6.95
CA LEU A 49 -7.28 3.52 7.15
C LEU A 49 -7.26 4.36 8.42
N ARG A 50 -6.85 3.77 9.55
CA ARG A 50 -6.78 4.45 10.85
C ARG A 50 -5.84 5.66 10.83
N ASP A 51 -4.69 5.56 10.17
CA ASP A 51 -3.73 6.64 10.08
C ASP A 51 -4.27 7.79 9.21
N LEU A 52 -4.94 7.47 8.11
CA LEU A 52 -5.61 8.44 7.25
C LEU A 52 -6.81 9.10 7.94
N GLU A 53 -7.58 8.38 8.76
CA GLU A 53 -8.67 8.93 9.59
C GLU A 53 -8.15 9.96 10.60
N LYS A 54 -6.98 9.75 11.15
CA LYS A 54 -6.29 10.68 12.05
C LYS A 54 -5.66 11.88 11.33
N GLY A 55 -5.72 11.91 10.00
CA GLY A 55 -5.05 12.93 9.18
C GLY A 55 -3.53 12.75 9.13
N SER A 56 -3.02 11.57 9.48
CA SER A 56 -1.60 11.26 9.43
C SER A 56 -1.16 10.89 8.01
N VAL A 57 0.13 11.07 7.74
CA VAL A 57 0.77 10.55 6.53
C VAL A 57 1.16 9.09 6.79
N SER A 58 0.71 8.19 5.94
CA SER A 58 1.12 6.78 5.98
C SER A 58 2.20 6.49 4.94
N ILE A 59 3.20 5.72 5.35
CA ILE A 59 4.21 5.18 4.43
C ILE A 59 3.75 3.79 4.01
N VAL A 60 3.67 3.56 2.69
CA VAL A 60 3.26 2.30 2.11
C VAL A 60 4.41 1.63 1.37
N ASN A 61 4.47 0.30 1.43
CA ASN A 61 5.55 -0.48 0.81
C ASN A 61 5.21 -0.85 -0.63
N LEU A 62 5.29 0.15 -1.53
CA LEU A 62 5.19 -0.07 -2.97
C LEU A 62 6.59 -0.12 -3.58
N GLU A 63 6.96 -1.28 -4.11
CA GLU A 63 8.27 -1.53 -4.69
C GLU A 63 8.20 -1.54 -6.21
N PHE A 64 9.27 -1.06 -6.83
CA PHE A 64 9.41 -0.96 -8.28
C PHE A 64 10.63 -1.74 -8.75
N GLU A 65 10.62 -2.10 -10.03
CA GLU A 65 11.84 -2.56 -10.69
C GLU A 65 12.94 -1.49 -10.61
N LEU A 66 14.19 -1.97 -10.64
CA LEU A 66 15.35 -1.08 -10.58
C LEU A 66 15.32 -0.08 -11.76
N ASP A 67 15.50 1.19 -11.44
CA ASP A 67 15.49 2.31 -12.41
C ASP A 67 14.28 2.33 -13.36
N ASN A 68 13.15 1.76 -12.92
CA ASN A 68 11.93 1.66 -13.72
C ASN A 68 10.71 2.11 -12.91
N ALA A 69 9.59 2.31 -13.61
CA ALA A 69 8.29 2.62 -13.03
C ALA A 69 7.33 1.42 -13.02
N VAL A 70 7.84 0.21 -13.25
CA VAL A 70 7.05 -1.02 -13.18
C VAL A 70 6.96 -1.48 -11.74
N LEU A 71 5.75 -1.61 -11.22
CA LEU A 71 5.48 -2.13 -9.88
C LEU A 71 5.79 -3.62 -9.80
N LEU A 72 6.47 -4.02 -8.75
CA LEU A 72 6.74 -5.43 -8.48
C LEU A 72 5.48 -6.14 -8.00
N THR A 73 5.35 -7.42 -8.33
CA THR A 73 4.19 -8.26 -7.97
C THR A 73 3.90 -8.26 -6.46
N GLN A 74 4.94 -8.17 -5.64
CA GLN A 74 4.82 -8.10 -4.18
C GLN A 74 4.13 -6.82 -3.66
N SER A 75 4.03 -5.77 -4.48
CA SER A 75 3.28 -4.55 -4.16
C SER A 75 1.76 -4.71 -4.26
N LYS A 76 1.27 -5.84 -4.77
CA LYS A 76 -0.16 -6.06 -5.03
C LYS A 76 -1.00 -5.98 -3.75
N ASP A 77 -0.54 -6.57 -2.65
CA ASP A 77 -1.27 -6.53 -1.37
C ASP A 77 -1.39 -5.11 -0.82
N GLU A 78 -0.36 -4.29 -1.04
CA GLU A 78 -0.36 -2.89 -0.64
C GLU A 78 -1.34 -2.05 -1.49
N LEU A 79 -1.37 -2.29 -2.80
CA LEU A 79 -2.35 -1.67 -3.70
C LEU A 79 -3.78 -2.04 -3.30
N LEU A 80 -4.05 -3.30 -2.97
CA LEU A 80 -5.35 -3.76 -2.49
C LEU A 80 -5.72 -3.10 -1.15
N SER A 81 -4.76 -2.88 -0.25
CA SER A 81 -4.99 -2.14 1.00
C SER A 81 -5.42 -0.69 0.73
N ILE A 82 -4.84 -0.04 -0.29
CA ILE A 82 -5.26 1.30 -0.72
C ILE A 82 -6.66 1.27 -1.32
N VAL A 83 -6.99 0.27 -2.14
CA VAL A 83 -8.34 0.08 -2.68
C VAL A 83 -9.37 -0.08 -1.55
N GLY A 84 -9.04 -0.82 -0.49
CA GLY A 84 -9.88 -1.00 0.69
C GLY A 84 -10.25 0.32 1.37
N VAL A 85 -9.34 1.31 1.39
CA VAL A 85 -9.66 2.65 1.89
C VAL A 85 -10.81 3.29 1.12
N PHE A 86 -10.84 3.16 -0.22
CA PHE A 86 -11.92 3.71 -1.04
C PHE A 86 -13.21 2.91 -0.95
N GLN A 87 -13.15 1.63 -0.60
CA GLN A 87 -14.35 0.84 -0.29
C GLN A 87 -15.00 1.31 1.01
N ALA A 88 -14.20 1.63 2.02
CA ALA A 88 -14.67 2.17 3.30
C ALA A 88 -15.14 3.65 3.17
N HIS A 89 -14.44 4.44 2.36
CA HIS A 89 -14.68 5.88 2.18
C HIS A 89 -14.64 6.27 0.70
N PRO A 90 -15.74 6.06 -0.06
CA PRO A 90 -15.77 6.27 -1.51
C PRO A 90 -15.57 7.72 -1.98
N ASP A 91 -15.74 8.68 -1.07
CA ASP A 91 -15.63 10.12 -1.38
C ASP A 91 -14.28 10.73 -0.99
N TRP A 92 -13.41 9.94 -0.34
CA TRP A 92 -12.11 10.45 0.04
C TRP A 92 -11.24 10.71 -1.18
N LYS A 93 -10.44 11.76 -1.06
CA LYS A 93 -9.36 12.05 -2.01
C LYS A 93 -8.04 11.79 -1.33
N LEU A 94 -7.18 11.04 -1.99
CA LEU A 94 -5.85 10.75 -1.49
C LEU A 94 -4.78 11.42 -2.33
N LYS A 95 -3.76 11.92 -1.65
CA LYS A 95 -2.51 12.37 -2.25
C LYS A 95 -1.47 11.28 -2.06
N ILE A 96 -0.81 10.88 -3.14
CA ILE A 96 0.26 9.88 -3.17
C ILE A 96 1.54 10.60 -3.60
N GLU A 97 2.53 10.63 -2.74
CA GLU A 97 3.84 11.25 -3.00
C GLU A 97 4.90 10.16 -3.10
N VAL A 98 5.60 10.11 -4.23
CA VAL A 98 6.69 9.16 -4.46
C VAL A 98 8.01 9.88 -4.25
N ASN A 99 8.79 9.39 -3.29
CA ASN A 99 10.11 9.89 -2.94
C ASN A 99 11.17 8.84 -3.28
N ASN A 100 12.36 9.27 -3.63
CA ASN A 100 13.48 8.38 -3.90
C ASN A 100 14.77 8.94 -3.31
N ALA A 101 15.68 8.06 -2.94
CA ALA A 101 17.05 8.47 -2.73
C ALA A 101 17.65 8.94 -4.07
N PRO A 102 18.69 9.78 -4.07
CA PRO A 102 19.34 10.23 -5.31
C PRO A 102 19.74 9.05 -6.22
N VAL A 103 19.32 9.11 -7.48
CA VAL A 103 19.73 8.18 -8.54
C VAL A 103 20.26 9.01 -9.70
N GLY A 104 21.58 9.11 -9.80
CA GLY A 104 22.21 9.94 -10.83
C GLY A 104 21.94 11.44 -10.64
N LYS A 105 21.49 12.12 -11.71
CA LYS A 105 21.18 13.56 -11.66
C LYS A 105 19.81 13.82 -11.03
N PRO A 106 19.60 14.96 -10.33
CA PRO A 106 18.33 15.31 -9.72
C PRO A 106 17.14 15.26 -10.67
N ASP A 107 17.29 15.79 -11.89
CA ASP A 107 16.22 15.78 -12.90
C ASP A 107 15.81 14.35 -13.30
N TYR A 108 16.76 13.42 -13.34
CA TYR A 108 16.46 12.02 -13.59
C TYR A 108 15.67 11.40 -12.44
N THR A 109 16.11 11.64 -11.18
CA THR A 109 15.41 11.14 -10.00
C THR A 109 13.99 11.69 -9.91
N LEU A 110 13.80 12.96 -10.25
CA LEU A 110 12.46 13.59 -10.32
C LEU A 110 11.61 12.91 -11.38
N SER A 111 12.09 12.83 -12.61
CA SER A 111 11.35 12.18 -13.71
C SER A 111 10.99 10.72 -13.41
N LEU A 112 11.88 9.97 -12.77
CA LEU A 112 11.62 8.60 -12.36
C LEU A 112 10.47 8.52 -11.35
N THR A 113 10.48 9.38 -10.33
CA THR A 113 9.41 9.41 -9.31
C THR A 113 8.07 9.89 -9.86
N GLU A 114 8.07 10.81 -10.82
CA GLU A 114 6.85 11.21 -11.54
C GLU A 114 6.24 10.04 -12.32
N LYS A 115 7.05 9.30 -13.07
CA LYS A 115 6.59 8.10 -13.78
C LYS A 115 6.05 7.03 -12.83
N ARG A 116 6.72 6.79 -11.70
CA ARG A 116 6.26 5.87 -10.65
C ARG A 116 4.93 6.31 -10.05
N ALA A 117 4.75 7.60 -9.78
CA ALA A 117 3.51 8.15 -9.28
C ALA A 117 2.34 7.93 -10.27
N VAL A 118 2.58 8.13 -11.57
CA VAL A 118 1.60 7.85 -12.62
C VAL A 118 1.27 6.36 -12.67
N ALA A 119 2.28 5.47 -12.62
CA ALA A 119 2.07 4.03 -12.64
C ALA A 119 1.21 3.54 -11.45
N ILE A 120 1.42 4.07 -10.24
CA ILE A 120 0.55 3.77 -9.08
C ILE A 120 -0.90 4.20 -9.38
N LYS A 121 -1.10 5.39 -9.94
CA LYS A 121 -2.45 5.89 -10.27
C LYS A 121 -3.13 5.02 -11.32
N GLU A 122 -2.42 4.60 -12.35
CA GLU A 122 -2.94 3.73 -13.40
C GLU A 122 -3.31 2.36 -12.82
N GLU A 123 -2.46 1.77 -11.97
CA GLU A 123 -2.74 0.48 -11.35
C GLU A 123 -3.95 0.55 -10.41
N LEU A 124 -4.03 1.55 -9.54
CA LEU A 124 -5.20 1.77 -8.67
C LEU A 124 -6.48 1.99 -9.50
N SER A 125 -6.36 2.69 -10.63
CA SER A 125 -7.50 2.91 -11.54
C SER A 125 -7.96 1.62 -12.20
N SER A 126 -7.03 0.74 -12.59
CA SER A 126 -7.34 -0.60 -13.13
C SER A 126 -8.06 -1.48 -12.10
N LEU A 127 -7.76 -1.28 -10.81
CA LEU A 127 -8.42 -1.93 -9.67
C LEU A 127 -9.74 -1.27 -9.27
N GLY A 128 -10.23 -0.28 -10.01
CA GLY A 128 -11.56 0.31 -9.85
C GLY A 128 -11.61 1.63 -9.07
N VAL A 129 -10.47 2.18 -8.65
CA VAL A 129 -10.43 3.50 -8.00
C VAL A 129 -10.62 4.60 -9.05
N LYS A 130 -11.54 5.53 -8.80
CA LYS A 130 -11.77 6.67 -9.72
C LYS A 130 -10.53 7.57 -9.79
N PRO A 131 -9.95 7.85 -10.98
CA PRO A 131 -8.74 8.67 -11.12
C PRO A 131 -8.87 10.09 -10.54
N SER A 132 -10.08 10.62 -10.47
CA SER A 132 -10.37 11.95 -9.90
C SER A 132 -10.21 12.02 -8.37
N LEU A 133 -10.14 10.88 -7.70
CA LEU A 133 -9.90 10.77 -6.26
C LEU A 133 -8.40 10.67 -5.92
N LEU A 134 -7.54 10.54 -6.94
CA LEU A 134 -6.11 10.33 -6.79
C LEU A 134 -5.33 11.57 -7.27
N SER A 135 -4.62 12.22 -6.38
CA SER A 135 -3.59 13.22 -6.67
C SER A 135 -2.23 12.56 -6.49
N VAL A 136 -1.42 12.47 -7.54
CA VAL A 136 -0.11 11.81 -7.50
C VAL A 136 1.00 12.79 -7.83
N ILE A 137 2.12 12.69 -7.10
CA ILE A 137 3.26 13.63 -7.21
C ILE A 137 4.56 12.83 -7.08
N GLY A 138 5.48 12.98 -8.05
CA GLY A 138 6.88 12.61 -7.89
C GLY A 138 7.64 13.72 -7.17
N ARG A 139 8.48 13.39 -6.21
CA ARG A 139 9.27 14.34 -5.41
C ARG A 139 10.77 14.26 -5.70
N GLY A 140 11.19 13.27 -6.47
CA GLY A 140 12.62 13.02 -6.62
C GLY A 140 13.27 12.77 -5.27
N ASP A 141 14.39 13.40 -5.03
CA ASP A 141 15.19 13.35 -3.79
C ASP A 141 15.03 14.61 -2.92
N SER A 142 14.00 15.44 -3.18
CA SER A 142 13.82 16.75 -2.53
C SER A 142 13.37 16.68 -1.07
N LYS A 143 12.87 15.52 -0.60
CA LYS A 143 12.34 15.33 0.76
C LYS A 143 12.99 14.12 1.47
N PRO A 144 14.28 14.15 1.77
CA PRO A 144 14.89 13.06 2.52
C PRO A 144 14.40 13.07 3.98
N LEU A 145 14.17 11.87 4.55
CA LEU A 145 13.88 11.68 5.98
C LEU A 145 15.16 11.53 6.79
N VAL A 146 16.18 10.96 6.18
CA VAL A 146 17.51 10.70 6.77
C VAL A 146 18.58 11.05 5.74
N SER A 147 19.88 11.00 6.13
CA SER A 147 20.95 11.14 5.16
C SER A 147 20.91 10.02 4.10
N ASN A 148 21.72 10.13 3.05
CA ASN A 148 21.80 9.12 2.00
C ASN A 148 23.15 8.36 2.04
N ASP A 149 23.85 8.37 3.17
CA ASP A 149 25.22 7.87 3.29
C ASP A 149 25.28 6.34 3.23
N THR A 150 24.28 5.68 3.82
CA THR A 150 24.19 4.22 3.85
C THR A 150 23.07 3.68 2.95
N GLU A 151 23.17 2.41 2.57
CA GLU A 151 22.10 1.74 1.80
C GLU A 151 20.78 1.70 2.57
N LYS A 152 20.83 1.51 3.91
CA LYS A 152 19.66 1.51 4.77
C LYS A 152 18.95 2.86 4.74
N GLU A 153 19.70 3.96 4.78
CA GLU A 153 19.15 5.32 4.71
C GLU A 153 18.55 5.60 3.34
N ARG A 154 19.22 5.21 2.27
CA ARG A 154 18.67 5.32 0.91
C ARG A 154 17.37 4.54 0.75
N LYS A 155 17.27 3.35 1.32
CA LYS A 155 16.00 2.58 1.36
C LYS A 155 14.91 3.31 2.16
N THR A 156 15.26 3.95 3.26
CA THR A 156 14.31 4.76 4.05
C THR A 156 13.79 5.97 3.27
N ASN A 157 14.65 6.60 2.48
CA ASN A 157 14.28 7.75 1.65
C ASN A 157 13.49 7.36 0.40
N THR A 158 13.69 6.14 -0.11
CA THR A 158 12.92 5.58 -1.24
C THR A 158 11.61 5.01 -0.70
N ARG A 159 10.53 5.80 -0.80
CA ARG A 159 9.25 5.48 -0.18
C ARG A 159 8.07 6.11 -0.91
N VAL A 160 6.89 5.57 -0.67
CA VAL A 160 5.62 6.16 -1.09
C VAL A 160 4.86 6.60 0.15
N GLU A 161 4.43 7.86 0.15
CA GLU A 161 3.63 8.45 1.21
C GLU A 161 2.19 8.64 0.74
N ILE A 162 1.22 8.31 1.59
CA ILE A 162 -0.20 8.54 1.32
C ILE A 162 -0.77 9.44 2.41
N SER A 163 -1.52 10.43 2.00
CA SER A 163 -2.26 11.33 2.89
C SER A 163 -3.64 11.61 2.34
N LYS A 164 -4.60 11.84 3.22
CA LYS A 164 -5.94 12.34 2.87
C LYS A 164 -5.87 13.81 2.49
N LEU A 165 -6.62 14.22 1.45
CA LEU A 165 -6.81 15.61 1.03
C LEU A 165 -8.04 16.24 1.69
#